data_b4c67905a080c0c9408dc159612cfcae
#
_entry.id   b4c67905a080c0c9408dc159612cfcae
#
_cell.length_a   1.000
_cell.length_b   1.000
_cell.length_c   1.000
_cell.angle_alpha   90.00
_cell.angle_beta   90.00
_cell.angle_gamma   90.00
#
_symmetry.space_group_name_H-M   'P 1'
#
loop_
_entity.id
_entity.type
_entity.pdbx_description
1 polymer ?
#
loop_
_entity_poly.entity_id
_entity_poly.type
_entity_poly.pdbx_seq_one_letter_code
_entity_poly.pdbx_strand_id
1 'polypeptide(L)'
;TAAYSQLRDLITTAPTPIREDLLTKTGKQRVARAIGYRPDPARLDDPTQAAKKSLRALATRIRALDIEIRDADKDLTKLTQRVAPTVLAMPQVGVQSTAQLLITAGQNIDRMRTEATFAKLCGVAPLPATSGKTTTRHRLNRGGDRQANSALYMIIIGRLANDPATRAYRTRRTTEGKTTNEIIRCLKRHLARSIYRALKHDLKHLDDL
;
A
#
# COMPACT_ATOMS: atom_id res chain seq x y z
N THR A 1 6.29 -0.87 -10.29
CA THR A 1 5.89 -2.30 -10.44
C THR A 1 5.76 -2.67 -11.91
N ALA A 2 4.97 -1.96 -12.73
CA ALA A 2 4.80 -2.25 -14.16
C ALA A 2 6.13 -2.27 -14.94
N ALA A 3 7.00 -1.26 -14.73
CA ALA A 3 8.29 -1.20 -15.42
C ALA A 3 9.22 -2.38 -15.09
N TYR A 4 9.22 -2.87 -13.84
CA TYR A 4 9.96 -4.09 -13.47
C TYR A 4 9.37 -5.35 -14.12
N SER A 5 8.05 -5.43 -14.28
CA SER A 5 7.42 -6.53 -15.03
C SER A 5 7.82 -6.49 -16.50
N GLN A 6 7.76 -5.31 -17.13
CA GLN A 6 8.22 -5.11 -18.51
C GLN A 6 9.69 -5.50 -18.70
N LEU A 7 10.56 -5.14 -17.73
CA LEU A 7 11.97 -5.54 -17.77
C LEU A 7 12.14 -7.06 -17.74
N ARG A 8 11.38 -7.74 -16.88
CA ARG A 8 11.40 -9.20 -16.78
C ARG A 8 10.92 -9.86 -18.08
N ASP A 9 9.83 -9.35 -18.64
CA ASP A 9 9.25 -9.90 -19.87
C ASP A 9 10.22 -9.74 -21.04
N LEU A 10 10.88 -8.56 -21.14
CA LEU A 10 11.90 -8.30 -22.17
C LEU A 10 13.14 -9.18 -21.99
N ILE A 11 13.55 -9.48 -20.76
CA ILE A 11 14.65 -10.42 -20.48
C ILE A 11 14.28 -11.83 -20.95
N THR A 12 13.03 -12.25 -20.72
CA THR A 12 12.57 -13.60 -21.08
C THR A 12 12.62 -13.83 -22.60
N THR A 13 12.32 -12.80 -23.39
CA THR A 13 12.33 -12.84 -24.86
C THR A 13 13.68 -12.47 -25.49
N ALA A 14 14.65 -12.03 -24.69
CA ALA A 14 15.97 -11.63 -25.17
C ALA A 14 16.79 -12.82 -25.72
N PRO A 15 17.76 -12.58 -26.63
CA PRO A 15 18.73 -13.57 -27.07
C PRO A 15 19.45 -14.24 -25.89
N THR A 16 19.78 -15.53 -26.08
CA THR A 16 20.34 -16.40 -25.02
C THR A 16 21.46 -15.77 -24.20
N PRO A 17 22.51 -15.14 -24.78
CA PRO A 17 23.60 -14.57 -23.98
C PRO A 17 23.16 -13.46 -23.03
N ILE A 18 22.18 -12.64 -23.44
CA ILE A 18 21.64 -11.56 -22.59
C ILE A 18 20.74 -12.14 -21.51
N ARG A 19 19.89 -13.11 -21.88
CA ARG A 19 18.97 -13.77 -20.96
C ARG A 19 19.74 -14.47 -19.84
N GLU A 20 20.75 -15.24 -20.17
CA GLU A 20 21.58 -15.96 -19.19
C GLU A 20 22.34 -15.00 -18.27
N ASP A 21 22.93 -13.92 -18.79
CA ASP A 21 23.60 -12.90 -17.97
C ASP A 21 22.64 -12.28 -16.94
N LEU A 22 21.37 -12.05 -17.31
CA LEU A 22 20.41 -11.34 -16.47
C LEU A 22 19.58 -12.26 -15.56
N LEU A 23 19.31 -13.51 -15.94
CA LEU A 23 18.48 -14.42 -15.15
C LEU A 23 19.07 -14.74 -13.78
N THR A 24 20.39 -14.82 -13.67
CA THR A 24 21.10 -15.10 -12.41
C THR A 24 21.07 -13.94 -11.40
N LYS A 25 20.58 -12.76 -11.80
CA LYS A 25 20.65 -11.52 -11.01
C LYS A 25 19.32 -11.18 -10.35
N THR A 26 19.38 -10.50 -9.20
CA THR A 26 18.20 -9.92 -8.55
C THR A 26 17.63 -8.74 -9.35
N GLY A 27 16.40 -8.32 -9.06
CA GLY A 27 15.76 -7.21 -9.79
C GLY A 27 16.61 -5.93 -9.86
N LYS A 28 17.22 -5.52 -8.75
CA LYS A 28 18.13 -4.35 -8.70
C LYS A 28 19.40 -4.55 -9.49
N GLN A 29 20.01 -5.74 -9.41
CA GLN A 29 21.21 -6.08 -10.18
C GLN A 29 20.92 -6.14 -11.68
N ARG A 30 19.75 -6.62 -12.11
CA ARG A 30 19.30 -6.60 -13.53
C ARG A 30 19.25 -5.18 -14.07
N VAL A 31 18.65 -4.26 -13.31
CA VAL A 31 18.58 -2.84 -13.69
C VAL A 31 19.99 -2.25 -13.81
N ALA A 32 20.85 -2.44 -12.82
CA ALA A 32 22.21 -1.93 -12.85
C ALA A 32 23.01 -2.49 -14.05
N ARG A 33 22.91 -3.79 -14.33
CA ARG A 33 23.57 -4.45 -15.45
C ARG A 33 23.05 -3.93 -16.79
N ALA A 34 21.73 -3.81 -16.96
CA ALA A 34 21.10 -3.35 -18.19
C ALA A 34 21.45 -1.87 -18.52
N ILE A 35 21.57 -1.01 -17.52
CA ILE A 35 22.06 0.38 -17.72
C ILE A 35 23.50 0.38 -18.26
N GLY A 36 24.31 -0.59 -17.87
CA GLY A 36 25.69 -0.73 -18.34
C GLY A 36 25.85 -1.19 -19.78
N TYR A 37 24.79 -1.66 -20.45
CA TYR A 37 24.90 -2.09 -21.83
C TYR A 37 25.33 -0.95 -22.76
N ARG A 38 26.10 -1.30 -23.80
CA ARG A 38 26.57 -0.37 -24.85
C ARG A 38 26.14 -0.97 -26.20
N PRO A 39 24.87 -0.72 -26.62
CA PRO A 39 24.42 -1.19 -27.92
C PRO A 39 25.16 -0.42 -29.03
N ASP A 40 25.46 -1.12 -30.13
CA ASP A 40 25.99 -0.50 -31.34
C ASP A 40 24.83 0.06 -32.16
N PRO A 41 24.75 1.38 -32.37
CA PRO A 41 23.66 1.97 -33.15
C PRO A 41 23.65 1.58 -34.64
N ALA A 42 24.80 1.20 -35.18
CA ALA A 42 24.93 0.80 -36.60
C ALA A 42 24.47 -0.66 -36.83
N ARG A 43 24.24 -1.45 -35.77
CA ARG A 43 23.91 -2.88 -35.82
C ARG A 43 22.61 -3.21 -35.10
N LEU A 44 21.61 -2.34 -35.23
CA LEU A 44 20.30 -2.58 -34.57
C LEU A 44 19.44 -3.66 -35.27
N ASP A 45 19.85 -4.10 -36.44
CA ASP A 45 19.36 -5.30 -37.14
C ASP A 45 19.78 -6.61 -36.43
N ASP A 46 20.87 -6.59 -35.63
CA ASP A 46 21.24 -7.68 -34.74
C ASP A 46 20.29 -7.71 -33.54
N PRO A 47 19.54 -8.81 -33.32
CA PRO A 47 18.64 -8.94 -32.18
C PRO A 47 19.31 -8.70 -30.82
N THR A 48 20.60 -9.01 -30.70
CA THR A 48 21.38 -8.78 -29.47
C THR A 48 21.59 -7.30 -29.18
N GLN A 49 21.90 -6.51 -30.22
CA GLN A 49 22.09 -5.06 -30.08
C GLN A 49 20.75 -4.36 -29.81
N ALA A 50 19.69 -4.77 -30.52
CA ALA A 50 18.35 -4.27 -30.32
C ALA A 50 17.85 -4.56 -28.87
N ALA A 51 18.05 -5.77 -28.35
CA ALA A 51 17.71 -6.14 -27.00
C ALA A 51 18.50 -5.31 -25.96
N LYS A 52 19.82 -5.13 -26.16
CA LYS A 52 20.66 -4.27 -25.28
C LYS A 52 20.13 -2.84 -25.24
N LYS A 53 19.72 -2.27 -26.39
CA LYS A 53 19.20 -0.91 -26.48
C LYS A 53 17.89 -0.78 -25.69
N SER A 54 16.96 -1.71 -25.89
CA SER A 54 15.64 -1.69 -25.24
C SER A 54 15.76 -1.90 -23.75
N LEU A 55 16.56 -2.88 -23.31
CA LEU A 55 16.83 -3.15 -21.89
C LEU A 55 17.47 -1.96 -21.20
N ARG A 56 18.45 -1.31 -21.83
CA ARG A 56 19.09 -0.10 -21.29
C ARG A 56 18.10 1.05 -21.13
N ALA A 57 17.29 1.31 -22.13
CA ALA A 57 16.28 2.37 -22.07
C ALA A 57 15.29 2.14 -20.93
N LEU A 58 14.75 0.93 -20.83
CA LEU A 58 13.81 0.56 -19.76
C LEU A 58 14.46 0.61 -18.37
N ALA A 59 15.68 0.11 -18.22
CA ALA A 59 16.42 0.15 -16.96
C ALA A 59 16.75 1.59 -16.52
N THR A 60 17.07 2.49 -17.46
CA THR A 60 17.28 3.91 -17.20
C THR A 60 15.99 4.56 -16.68
N ARG A 61 14.85 4.25 -17.31
CA ARG A 61 13.54 4.71 -16.87
C ARG A 61 13.20 4.20 -15.46
N ILE A 62 13.45 2.91 -15.16
CA ILE A 62 13.24 2.34 -13.82
C ILE A 62 14.05 3.11 -12.78
N ARG A 63 15.32 3.39 -13.06
CA ARG A 63 16.18 4.15 -12.13
C ARG A 63 15.67 5.57 -11.89
N ALA A 64 15.21 6.25 -12.92
CA ALA A 64 14.62 7.59 -12.78
C ALA A 64 13.37 7.54 -11.88
N LEU A 65 12.44 6.61 -12.14
CA LEU A 65 11.25 6.42 -11.32
C LEU A 65 11.58 6.05 -9.86
N ASP A 66 12.61 5.23 -9.62
CA ASP A 66 13.04 4.87 -8.27
C ASP A 66 13.61 6.09 -7.50
N ILE A 67 14.19 7.07 -8.21
CA ILE A 67 14.64 8.35 -7.61
C ILE A 67 13.43 9.21 -7.26
N GLU A 68 12.51 9.42 -8.20
CA GLU A 68 11.29 10.20 -8.00
C GLU A 68 10.47 9.67 -6.83
N ILE A 69 10.28 8.34 -6.73
CA ILE A 69 9.57 7.70 -5.62
C ILE A 69 10.26 7.99 -4.30
N ARG A 70 11.60 7.88 -4.23
CA ARG A 70 12.33 8.15 -2.98
C ARG A 70 12.22 9.60 -2.54
N ASP A 71 12.21 10.54 -3.47
CA ASP A 71 12.09 11.96 -3.14
C ASP A 71 10.66 12.28 -2.70
N ALA A 72 9.64 11.75 -3.39
CA ALA A 72 8.25 11.84 -2.95
C ALA A 72 8.03 11.23 -1.56
N ASP A 73 8.64 10.07 -1.27
CA ASP A 73 8.55 9.42 0.06
C ASP A 73 9.18 10.29 1.16
N LYS A 74 10.28 11.01 0.88
CA LYS A 74 10.89 11.95 1.85
C LYS A 74 9.94 13.11 2.16
N ASP A 75 9.34 13.71 1.12
CA ASP A 75 8.42 14.83 1.30
C ASP A 75 7.14 14.39 2.02
N LEU A 76 6.60 13.24 1.65
CA LEU A 76 5.45 12.64 2.31
C LEU A 76 5.72 12.35 3.80
N THR A 77 6.95 11.92 4.12
CA THR A 77 7.37 11.68 5.50
C THR A 77 7.35 12.97 6.31
N LYS A 78 7.94 14.05 5.79
CA LYS A 78 7.95 15.37 6.46
C LYS A 78 6.52 15.89 6.66
N LEU A 79 5.69 15.79 5.63
CA LEU A 79 4.30 16.26 5.68
C LEU A 79 3.47 15.48 6.71
N THR A 80 3.54 14.15 6.68
CA THR A 80 2.78 13.32 7.62
C THR A 80 3.24 13.46 9.05
N GLN A 81 4.54 13.63 9.28
CA GLN A 81 5.09 13.94 10.62
C GLN A 81 4.58 15.26 11.17
N ARG A 82 4.39 16.27 10.32
CA ARG A 82 3.86 17.57 10.72
C ARG A 82 2.36 17.55 10.95
N VAL A 83 1.60 16.87 10.06
CA VAL A 83 0.13 16.97 10.01
C VAL A 83 -0.55 15.90 10.86
N ALA A 84 0.04 14.71 10.99
CA ALA A 84 -0.60 13.59 11.69
C ALA A 84 0.40 12.75 12.51
N PRO A 85 1.15 13.38 13.43
CA PRO A 85 2.16 12.70 14.24
C PRO A 85 1.56 11.60 15.12
N THR A 86 0.37 11.82 15.70
CA THR A 86 -0.31 10.83 16.54
C THR A 86 -0.75 9.60 15.75
N VAL A 87 -1.24 9.79 14.53
CA VAL A 87 -1.58 8.67 13.63
C VAL A 87 -0.33 7.89 13.25
N LEU A 88 0.74 8.60 12.88
CA LEU A 88 2.00 8.00 12.44
C LEU A 88 2.69 7.21 13.56
N ALA A 89 2.53 7.62 14.81
CA ALA A 89 3.08 6.92 15.98
C ALA A 89 2.35 5.61 16.34
N MET A 90 1.20 5.34 15.72
CA MET A 90 0.46 4.11 16.00
C MET A 90 1.20 2.86 15.45
N PRO A 91 1.16 1.72 16.16
CA PRO A 91 1.84 0.50 15.72
C PRO A 91 1.46 0.08 14.30
N GLN A 92 2.48 -0.20 13.46
CA GLN A 92 2.36 -0.65 12.06
C GLN A 92 1.65 0.35 11.13
N VAL A 93 1.52 1.61 11.52
CA VAL A 93 1.02 2.68 10.66
C VAL A 93 2.21 3.36 9.99
N GLY A 94 2.34 3.19 8.68
CA GLY A 94 3.41 3.80 7.89
C GLY A 94 2.98 5.12 7.24
N VAL A 95 3.96 5.85 6.72
CA VAL A 95 3.80 7.16 6.05
C VAL A 95 2.72 7.13 4.96
N GLN A 96 2.77 6.17 4.04
CA GLN A 96 1.81 6.07 2.94
C GLN A 96 0.38 5.79 3.42
N SER A 97 0.22 4.92 4.45
CA SER A 97 -1.09 4.67 5.04
C SER A 97 -1.64 5.90 5.75
N THR A 98 -0.79 6.63 6.47
CA THR A 98 -1.16 7.89 7.13
C THR A 98 -1.61 8.94 6.11
N ALA A 99 -0.82 9.15 5.05
CA ALA A 99 -1.15 10.08 3.97
C ALA A 99 -2.49 9.72 3.30
N GLN A 100 -2.71 8.44 2.99
CA GLN A 100 -3.97 7.99 2.40
C GLN A 100 -5.16 8.25 3.31
N LEU A 101 -5.02 8.01 4.61
CA LEU A 101 -6.09 8.25 5.58
C LEU A 101 -6.36 9.74 5.80
N LEU A 102 -5.33 10.60 5.72
CA LEU A 102 -5.48 12.06 5.71
C LEU A 102 -6.25 12.55 4.48
N ILE A 103 -5.88 12.06 3.27
CA ILE A 103 -6.59 12.39 2.02
C ILE A 103 -8.06 12.00 2.12
N THR A 104 -8.34 10.80 2.63
CA THR A 104 -9.71 10.31 2.82
C THR A 104 -10.49 11.12 3.85
N ALA A 105 -9.85 11.53 4.94
CA ALA A 105 -10.45 12.39 5.97
C ALA A 105 -10.77 13.79 5.43
N GLY A 106 -9.88 14.34 4.60
CA GLY A 106 -9.95 15.71 4.10
C GLY A 106 -9.61 16.73 5.19
N GLN A 107 -9.57 18.00 4.82
CA GLN A 107 -9.22 19.10 5.74
C GLN A 107 -10.29 19.36 6.80
N ASN A 108 -11.58 19.19 6.44
CA ASN A 108 -12.68 19.49 7.34
C ASN A 108 -13.10 18.24 8.12
N ILE A 109 -12.45 18.02 9.27
CA ILE A 109 -12.74 16.90 10.18
C ILE A 109 -14.17 16.98 10.77
N ASP A 110 -14.78 18.17 10.85
CA ASP A 110 -16.09 18.36 11.40
C ASP A 110 -17.20 17.76 10.52
N ARG A 111 -16.95 17.56 9.22
CA ARG A 111 -17.83 16.76 8.34
C ARG A 111 -17.96 15.32 8.84
N MET A 112 -16.93 14.80 9.51
CA MET A 112 -16.92 13.47 10.11
C MET A 112 -17.31 13.55 11.59
N ARG A 113 -18.57 13.84 11.86
CA ARG A 113 -19.08 14.04 13.22
C ARG A 113 -18.79 12.88 14.17
N THR A 114 -18.71 11.65 13.66
CA THR A 114 -18.54 10.44 14.46
C THR A 114 -17.55 9.45 13.86
N GLU A 115 -17.00 8.56 14.70
CA GLU A 115 -16.20 7.43 14.27
C GLU A 115 -16.94 6.48 13.30
N ALA A 116 -18.27 6.41 13.42
CA ALA A 116 -19.10 5.59 12.54
C ALA A 116 -19.14 6.17 11.11
N THR A 117 -19.19 7.51 10.98
CA THR A 117 -19.10 8.19 9.68
C THR A 117 -17.77 7.95 9.02
N PHE A 118 -16.66 8.07 9.76
CA PHE A 118 -15.33 7.75 9.23
C PHE A 118 -15.21 6.28 8.81
N ALA A 119 -15.70 5.34 9.62
CA ALA A 119 -15.72 3.93 9.26
C ALA A 119 -16.56 3.63 8.01
N LYS A 120 -17.67 4.35 7.81
CA LYS A 120 -18.50 4.25 6.59
C LYS A 120 -17.73 4.78 5.39
N LEU A 121 -17.05 5.92 5.53
CA LEU A 121 -16.20 6.52 4.50
C LEU A 121 -15.08 5.57 4.08
N CYS A 122 -14.40 4.92 5.04
CA CYS A 122 -13.36 3.92 4.75
C CYS A 122 -13.91 2.55 4.29
N GLY A 123 -15.23 2.39 4.13
CA GLY A 123 -15.84 1.13 3.71
C GLY A 123 -15.70 -0.03 4.72
N VAL A 124 -15.52 0.29 6.03
CA VAL A 124 -15.36 -0.71 7.09
C VAL A 124 -16.50 -0.73 8.11
N ALA A 125 -17.54 0.06 7.88
CA ALA A 125 -18.75 -0.01 8.70
C ALA A 125 -19.50 -1.32 8.46
N PRO A 126 -19.96 -2.02 9.52
CA PRO A 126 -20.76 -3.23 9.35
C PRO A 126 -22.14 -2.85 8.78
N LEU A 127 -22.55 -3.55 7.72
CA LEU A 127 -23.91 -3.44 7.19
C LEU A 127 -24.73 -4.62 7.70
N PRO A 128 -25.88 -4.40 8.37
CA PRO A 128 -26.76 -5.48 8.77
C PRO A 128 -27.17 -6.32 7.56
N ALA A 129 -27.10 -7.64 7.69
CA ALA A 129 -27.60 -8.59 6.70
C ALA A 129 -28.74 -9.39 7.35
N THR A 130 -29.76 -8.66 7.80
CA THR A 130 -30.94 -9.22 8.45
C THR A 130 -31.92 -9.71 7.41
N SER A 131 -32.28 -10.98 7.49
CA SER A 131 -33.50 -11.53 6.87
C SER A 131 -34.30 -12.19 7.99
N GLY A 132 -35.47 -11.69 8.31
CA GLY A 132 -36.47 -12.24 9.25
C GLY A 132 -35.96 -13.00 10.49
N LYS A 133 -35.33 -14.15 10.29
CA LYS A 133 -34.88 -15.04 11.37
C LYS A 133 -33.39 -14.89 11.79
N THR A 134 -32.57 -14.11 11.07
CA THR A 134 -31.12 -14.02 11.33
C THR A 134 -30.69 -12.58 11.57
N THR A 135 -30.60 -12.17 12.84
CA THR A 135 -30.30 -10.77 13.27
C THR A 135 -28.80 -10.49 13.47
N THR A 136 -27.91 -11.50 13.40
CA THR A 136 -26.51 -11.38 13.83
C THR A 136 -25.49 -11.29 12.72
N ARG A 137 -25.89 -11.44 11.46
CA ARG A 137 -24.94 -11.39 10.33
C ARG A 137 -24.76 -9.98 9.78
N HIS A 138 -23.52 -9.65 9.47
CA HIS A 138 -23.14 -8.40 8.81
C HIS A 138 -22.49 -8.72 7.45
N ARG A 139 -22.90 -8.00 6.42
CA ARG A 139 -22.28 -8.07 5.08
C ARG A 139 -21.22 -6.99 4.91
N LEU A 140 -20.33 -7.21 3.93
CA LEU A 140 -19.33 -6.25 3.55
C LEU A 140 -19.97 -4.98 3.00
N ASN A 141 -19.52 -3.82 3.49
CA ASN A 141 -19.81 -2.55 2.84
C ASN A 141 -18.96 -2.46 1.55
N ARG A 142 -19.62 -2.39 0.39
CA ARG A 142 -18.96 -2.22 -0.91
C ARG A 142 -18.77 -0.75 -1.29
N GLY A 143 -19.41 0.16 -0.55
CA GLY A 143 -19.20 1.60 -0.68
C GLY A 143 -18.02 2.10 0.14
N GLY A 144 -17.66 3.37 -0.06
CA GLY A 144 -16.55 4.02 0.62
C GLY A 144 -15.25 4.00 -0.17
N ASP A 145 -14.24 4.66 0.38
CA ASP A 145 -12.92 4.80 -0.22
C ASP A 145 -12.15 3.48 -0.19
N ARG A 146 -11.87 2.94 -1.38
CA ARG A 146 -11.12 1.69 -1.55
C ARG A 146 -9.66 1.83 -1.11
N GLN A 147 -9.05 3.00 -1.29
CA GLN A 147 -7.67 3.25 -0.91
C GLN A 147 -7.52 3.28 0.60
N ALA A 148 -8.44 3.97 1.30
CA ALA A 148 -8.49 3.94 2.76
C ALA A 148 -8.73 2.52 3.30
N ASN A 149 -9.63 1.76 2.67
CA ASN A 149 -9.88 0.37 3.04
C ASN A 149 -8.62 -0.49 2.88
N SER A 150 -7.87 -0.28 1.79
CA SER A 150 -6.59 -0.95 1.52
C SER A 150 -5.52 -0.56 2.55
N ALA A 151 -5.42 0.73 2.89
CA ALA A 151 -4.49 1.21 3.92
C ALA A 151 -4.78 0.55 5.28
N LEU A 152 -6.05 0.53 5.70
CA LEU A 152 -6.45 -0.17 6.93
C LEU A 152 -6.13 -1.67 6.89
N TYR A 153 -6.31 -2.31 5.73
CA TYR A 153 -5.99 -3.73 5.55
C TYR A 153 -4.49 -3.98 5.72
N MET A 154 -3.63 -3.17 5.08
CA MET A 154 -2.17 -3.31 5.18
C MET A 154 -1.67 -3.13 6.62
N ILE A 155 -2.22 -2.17 7.36
CA ILE A 155 -1.90 -1.98 8.78
C ILE A 155 -2.29 -3.23 9.59
N ILE A 156 -3.47 -3.80 9.35
CA ILE A 156 -3.90 -5.02 10.06
C ILE A 156 -3.01 -6.21 9.72
N ILE A 157 -2.61 -6.40 8.47
CA ILE A 157 -1.66 -7.46 8.09
C ILE A 157 -0.32 -7.29 8.82
N GLY A 158 0.21 -6.06 8.87
CA GLY A 158 1.42 -5.75 9.63
C GLY A 158 1.27 -6.06 11.13
N ARG A 159 0.13 -5.70 11.74
CA ARG A 159 -0.17 -6.01 13.16
C ARG A 159 -0.31 -7.52 13.40
N LEU A 160 -0.96 -8.25 12.51
CA LEU A 160 -1.07 -9.71 12.63
C LEU A 160 0.29 -10.41 12.57
N ALA A 161 1.27 -9.82 11.85
CA ALA A 161 2.63 -10.33 11.81
C ALA A 161 3.44 -9.96 13.08
N ASN A 162 3.30 -8.74 13.59
CA ASN A 162 4.24 -8.18 14.55
C ASN A 162 3.64 -7.85 15.94
N ASP A 163 2.30 -7.73 16.08
CA ASP A 163 1.67 -7.33 17.32
C ASP A 163 1.05 -8.54 18.06
N PRO A 164 1.56 -8.89 19.27
CA PRO A 164 1.04 -10.02 20.05
C PRO A 164 -0.44 -9.88 20.42
N ALA A 165 -0.91 -8.67 20.75
CA ALA A 165 -2.29 -8.42 21.14
C ALA A 165 -3.27 -8.70 19.95
N THR A 166 -2.89 -8.28 18.75
CA THR A 166 -3.67 -8.57 17.54
C THR A 166 -3.68 -10.06 17.21
N ARG A 167 -2.57 -10.77 17.43
CA ARG A 167 -2.51 -12.23 17.27
C ARG A 167 -3.41 -12.95 18.28
N ALA A 168 -3.36 -12.55 19.54
CA ALA A 168 -4.22 -13.11 20.61
C ALA A 168 -5.71 -12.89 20.29
N TYR A 169 -6.07 -11.69 19.81
CA TYR A 169 -7.43 -11.41 19.33
C TYR A 169 -7.83 -12.36 18.21
N ARG A 170 -6.97 -12.56 17.20
CA ARG A 170 -7.24 -13.51 16.09
C ARG A 170 -7.50 -14.90 16.61
N THR A 171 -6.63 -15.43 17.47
CA THR A 171 -6.75 -16.77 18.03
C THR A 171 -8.10 -16.94 18.75
N ARG A 172 -8.44 -16.04 19.67
CA ARG A 172 -9.73 -16.05 20.39
C ARG A 172 -10.92 -16.06 19.44
N ARG A 173 -10.91 -15.17 18.42
CA ARG A 173 -12.03 -15.06 17.48
C ARG A 173 -12.15 -16.29 16.56
N THR A 174 -11.04 -16.95 16.26
CA THR A 174 -11.03 -18.22 15.52
C THR A 174 -11.66 -19.34 16.37
N THR A 175 -11.33 -19.42 17.67
CA THR A 175 -11.99 -20.38 18.59
C THR A 175 -13.50 -20.14 18.71
N GLU A 176 -13.95 -18.88 18.58
CA GLU A 176 -15.37 -18.53 18.52
C GLU A 176 -16.02 -18.84 17.15
N GLY A 177 -15.33 -19.53 16.23
CA GLY A 177 -15.85 -19.95 14.93
C GLY A 177 -15.84 -18.87 13.84
N LYS A 178 -15.13 -17.74 14.02
CA LYS A 178 -15.06 -16.72 13.00
C LYS A 178 -13.98 -17.03 11.96
N THR A 179 -14.32 -16.75 10.69
CA THR A 179 -13.38 -16.87 9.58
C THR A 179 -12.33 -15.74 9.62
N THR A 180 -11.17 -15.97 9.02
CA THR A 180 -10.09 -14.95 8.90
C THR A 180 -10.60 -13.63 8.30
N ASN A 181 -11.46 -13.68 7.29
CA ASN A 181 -12.02 -12.49 6.67
C ASN A 181 -12.95 -11.71 7.60
N GLU A 182 -13.71 -12.39 8.45
CA GLU A 182 -14.55 -11.74 9.47
C GLU A 182 -13.70 -11.09 10.55
N ILE A 183 -12.64 -11.76 11.00
CA ILE A 183 -11.70 -11.24 11.98
C ILE A 183 -11.01 -9.98 11.45
N ILE A 184 -10.52 -9.99 10.19
CA ILE A 184 -9.90 -8.82 9.57
C ILE A 184 -10.89 -7.66 9.46
N ARG A 185 -12.16 -7.92 9.13
CA ARG A 185 -13.22 -6.88 9.09
C ARG A 185 -13.44 -6.26 10.47
N CYS A 186 -13.51 -7.06 11.52
CA CYS A 186 -13.62 -6.56 12.89
C CYS A 186 -12.40 -5.70 13.27
N LEU A 187 -11.20 -6.19 13.01
CA LEU A 187 -9.96 -5.47 13.30
C LEU A 187 -9.87 -4.13 12.55
N LYS A 188 -10.24 -4.09 11.26
CA LYS A 188 -10.30 -2.84 10.51
C LYS A 188 -11.29 -1.84 11.10
N ARG A 189 -12.45 -2.32 11.58
CA ARG A 189 -13.43 -1.43 12.22
C ARG A 189 -12.90 -0.87 13.55
N HIS A 190 -12.21 -1.68 14.36
CA HIS A 190 -11.55 -1.22 15.59
C HIS A 190 -10.42 -0.23 15.27
N LEU A 191 -9.59 -0.54 14.28
CA LEU A 191 -8.51 0.35 13.85
C LEU A 191 -9.03 1.69 13.35
N ALA A 192 -10.10 1.71 12.53
CA ALA A 192 -10.72 2.94 12.04
C ALA A 192 -11.19 3.84 13.18
N ARG A 193 -11.70 3.28 14.29
CA ARG A 193 -12.06 4.04 15.50
C ARG A 193 -10.84 4.71 16.12
N SER A 194 -9.75 3.98 16.29
CA SER A 194 -8.52 4.51 16.88
C SER A 194 -7.90 5.59 15.99
N ILE A 195 -7.86 5.37 14.69
CA ILE A 195 -7.35 6.35 13.71
C ILE A 195 -8.21 7.60 13.67
N TYR A 196 -9.53 7.48 13.71
CA TYR A 196 -10.42 8.64 13.76
C TYR A 196 -10.12 9.56 14.96
N ARG A 197 -9.91 8.97 16.14
CA ARG A 197 -9.56 9.73 17.35
C ARG A 197 -8.21 10.43 17.22
N ALA A 198 -7.21 9.73 16.69
CA ALA A 198 -5.89 10.30 16.44
C ALA A 198 -5.94 11.41 15.39
N LEU A 199 -6.63 11.21 14.26
CA LEU A 199 -6.83 12.24 13.23
C LEU A 199 -7.54 13.48 13.79
N LYS A 200 -8.60 13.26 14.59
CA LYS A 200 -9.32 14.38 15.20
C LYS A 200 -8.45 15.18 16.17
N HIS A 201 -7.55 14.51 16.89
CA HIS A 201 -6.56 15.16 17.74
C HIS A 201 -5.57 15.97 16.90
N ASP A 202 -4.93 15.34 15.92
CA ASP A 202 -3.89 15.96 15.11
C ASP A 202 -4.40 17.16 14.29
N LEU A 203 -5.59 17.02 13.65
CA LEU A 203 -6.13 18.08 12.79
C LEU A 203 -6.65 19.30 13.59
N LYS A 204 -7.12 19.10 14.82
CA LYS A 204 -7.47 20.25 15.68
C LYS A 204 -6.27 21.09 16.05
N HIS A 205 -5.10 20.49 16.27
CA HIS A 205 -3.87 21.21 16.59
C HIS A 205 -3.23 21.88 15.38
N LEU A 206 -3.67 21.56 14.16
CA LEU A 206 -3.24 22.26 12.95
C LEU A 206 -3.94 23.61 12.76
N ASP A 207 -5.18 23.73 13.22
CA ASP A 207 -5.95 24.97 13.15
C ASP A 207 -5.43 26.00 14.20
N ASP A 208 -4.63 25.55 15.17
CA ASP A 208 -4.03 26.38 16.23
C ASP A 208 -2.60 26.87 15.87
N LEU A 209 -2.05 26.49 14.69
CA LEU A 209 -0.71 26.89 14.18
C LEU A 209 -0.82 27.93 13.06
#